data_f02783516bd69f4fad2a63ad57225cb6
#
_entry.id   f02783516bd69f4fad2a63ad57225cb6
#
_cell.length_a   1.000
_cell.length_b   1.000
_cell.length_c   1.000
_cell.angle_alpha   90.00
_cell.angle_beta   90.00
_cell.angle_gamma   90.00
#
_symmetry.space_group_name_H-M   'P 1'
#
loop_
_entity.id
_entity.type
_entity.pdbx_description
1 polymer ?
#
loop_
_entity_poly.entity_id
_entity_poly.type
_entity_poly.pdbx_seq_one_letter_code
_entity_poly.pdbx_strand_id
1 'polypeptide(L)'
;MRQSAKMKQMFGKAPKVFRNSSLIYNDEIGAVVASMGFKGMLTEGAKHVLGWKSPHYVYHCNMNPNLKLLLRDFKLSDDISLRFSNSEWNEYPLFADKYIDWIAALPEEEQVINIFMELSALGIAQPLSSNILEFMKALPVCAKERGVTFSTPTDIITKLKSVDQVDVPYPMSWVDEERDISPWLGNVMQREAFNKLYSCLLYTSPS
;
A
#
# COMPACT_ATOMS: atom_id res chain seq x y z
N MET A 1 15.09 13.69 -3.63
CA MET A 1 14.82 15.13 -3.35
C MET A 1 14.13 15.88 -4.49
N ARG A 2 14.46 15.67 -5.78
CA ARG A 2 13.80 16.36 -6.92
C ARG A 2 12.27 16.18 -6.93
N GLN A 3 11.76 14.96 -6.69
CA GLN A 3 10.33 14.67 -6.68
C GLN A 3 9.60 15.41 -5.56
N SER A 4 10.15 15.46 -4.36
CA SER A 4 9.55 16.18 -3.23
C SER A 4 9.44 17.69 -3.49
N ALA A 5 10.48 18.28 -4.10
CA ALA A 5 10.46 19.69 -4.51
C ALA A 5 9.39 19.96 -5.57
N LYS A 6 9.29 19.07 -6.58
CA LYS A 6 8.25 19.17 -7.63
C LYS A 6 6.83 19.07 -7.03
N MET A 7 6.60 18.14 -6.11
CA MET A 7 5.32 18.01 -5.40
C MET A 7 4.99 19.28 -4.61
N LYS A 8 5.97 19.85 -3.90
CA LYS A 8 5.78 21.11 -3.19
C LYS A 8 5.44 22.27 -4.14
N GLN A 9 6.11 22.34 -5.29
CA GLN A 9 5.84 23.37 -6.30
C GLN A 9 4.42 23.23 -6.88
N MET A 10 3.97 22.00 -7.17
CA MET A 10 2.67 21.76 -7.80
C MET A 10 1.49 21.86 -6.83
N PHE A 11 1.67 21.41 -5.58
CA PHE A 11 0.58 21.25 -4.60
C PHE A 11 0.75 22.13 -3.34
N GLY A 12 1.78 22.96 -3.28
CA GLY A 12 2.01 23.87 -2.17
C GLY A 12 2.54 23.22 -0.89
N LYS A 13 2.58 21.88 -0.81
CA LYS A 13 3.01 21.12 0.38
C LYS A 13 4.04 20.04 0.02
N ALA A 14 5.07 19.93 0.85
CA ALA A 14 6.01 18.80 0.73
C ALA A 14 5.37 17.51 1.24
N PRO A 15 5.57 16.37 0.55
CA PRO A 15 5.06 15.08 1.01
C PRO A 15 5.76 14.65 2.31
N LYS A 16 4.99 14.11 3.25
CA LYS A 16 5.50 13.55 4.52
C LYS A 16 5.49 12.03 4.53
N VAL A 17 4.72 11.43 3.64
CA VAL A 17 4.57 9.99 3.50
C VAL A 17 5.15 9.55 2.17
N PHE A 18 5.92 8.48 2.19
CA PHE A 18 6.57 7.88 1.03
C PHE A 18 5.81 6.64 0.58
N ARG A 19 5.76 6.40 -0.72
CA ARG A 19 5.31 5.15 -1.33
C ARG A 19 6.34 4.69 -2.34
N ASN A 20 6.86 3.49 -2.17
CA ASN A 20 7.75 2.89 -3.16
C ASN A 20 6.95 2.25 -4.31
N SER A 21 7.59 2.06 -5.46
CA SER A 21 7.01 1.28 -6.56
C SER A 21 6.67 -0.11 -6.06
N SER A 22 5.51 -0.63 -6.51
CA SER A 22 5.01 -1.96 -6.13
C SER A 22 4.97 -2.23 -4.63
N LEU A 23 4.90 -1.18 -3.80
CA LEU A 23 4.97 -1.23 -2.34
C LEU A 23 6.19 -2.02 -1.81
N ILE A 24 7.29 -2.07 -2.57
CA ILE A 24 8.51 -2.76 -2.14
C ILE A 24 9.04 -2.13 -0.85
N TYR A 25 9.18 -2.97 0.17
CA TYR A 25 9.64 -2.57 1.49
C TYR A 25 10.45 -3.67 2.16
N ASN A 26 11.51 -3.27 2.84
CA ASN A 26 12.17 -3.95 3.95
C ASN A 26 12.67 -2.91 4.95
N ASP A 27 13.21 -3.35 6.09
CA ASP A 27 13.63 -2.44 7.16
C ASP A 27 14.78 -1.52 6.75
N GLU A 28 15.69 -1.97 5.88
CA GLU A 28 16.78 -1.14 5.33
C GLU A 28 16.21 0.01 4.47
N ILE A 29 15.24 -0.29 3.60
CA ILE A 29 14.54 0.73 2.81
C ILE A 29 13.84 1.70 3.75
N GLY A 30 13.20 1.20 4.80
CA GLY A 30 12.56 2.02 5.83
C GLY A 30 13.56 2.99 6.48
N ALA A 31 14.72 2.51 6.88
CA ALA A 31 15.77 3.33 7.48
C ALA A 31 16.26 4.44 6.52
N VAL A 32 16.45 4.11 5.22
CA VAL A 32 16.81 5.08 4.19
C VAL A 32 15.71 6.12 4.01
N VAL A 33 14.45 5.72 3.91
CA VAL A 33 13.31 6.63 3.76
C VAL A 33 13.19 7.57 4.96
N ALA A 34 13.40 7.06 6.17
CA ALA A 34 13.45 7.88 7.39
C ALA A 34 14.59 8.90 7.35
N SER A 35 15.80 8.51 6.90
CA SER A 35 16.95 9.42 6.76
C SER A 35 16.71 10.53 5.73
N MET A 36 15.84 10.28 4.73
CA MET A 36 15.39 11.30 3.77
C MET A 36 14.40 12.32 4.37
N GLY A 37 13.97 12.15 5.63
CA GLY A 37 13.09 13.06 6.35
C GLY A 37 11.60 12.73 6.28
N PHE A 38 11.21 11.63 5.62
CA PHE A 38 9.82 11.17 5.64
C PHE A 38 9.42 10.67 7.03
N LYS A 39 8.13 10.80 7.35
CA LYS A 39 7.56 10.44 8.65
C LYS A 39 6.66 9.21 8.58
N GLY A 40 6.28 8.81 7.39
CA GLY A 40 5.50 7.61 7.15
C GLY A 40 5.81 6.98 5.80
N MET A 41 5.47 5.70 5.68
CA MET A 41 5.60 4.94 4.44
C MET A 41 4.38 4.03 4.26
N LEU A 42 3.91 3.94 3.02
CA LEU A 42 2.89 3.01 2.61
C LEU A 42 3.57 1.72 2.15
N THR A 43 3.11 0.57 2.66
CA THR A 43 3.70 -0.74 2.37
C THR A 43 2.64 -1.83 2.32
N GLU A 44 3.01 -3.02 1.89
CA GLU A 44 2.10 -4.17 1.87
C GLU A 44 1.86 -4.71 3.29
N GLY A 45 0.66 -5.24 3.54
CA GLY A 45 0.31 -5.96 4.76
C GLY A 45 0.47 -7.47 4.60
N ALA A 46 1.66 -7.92 4.21
CA ALA A 46 1.92 -9.32 3.91
C ALA A 46 1.70 -10.23 5.13
N LYS A 47 0.86 -11.26 4.96
CA LYS A 47 0.46 -12.15 6.06
C LYS A 47 1.66 -12.88 6.69
N HIS A 48 2.64 -13.28 5.89
CA HIS A 48 3.84 -13.99 6.38
C HIS A 48 4.73 -13.09 7.25
N VAL A 49 4.65 -11.75 7.08
CA VAL A 49 5.35 -10.76 7.91
C VAL A 49 4.53 -10.43 9.15
N LEU A 50 3.23 -10.21 8.99
CA LEU A 50 2.34 -9.83 10.10
C LEU A 50 2.06 -10.98 11.06
N GLY A 51 2.03 -12.23 10.56
CA GLY A 51 1.63 -13.38 11.36
C GLY A 51 0.19 -13.24 11.87
N TRP A 52 0.04 -13.04 13.18
CA TRP A 52 -1.25 -12.83 13.84
C TRP A 52 -1.66 -11.35 13.96
N LYS A 53 -0.77 -10.41 13.64
CA LYS A 53 -1.03 -8.96 13.72
C LYS A 53 -2.01 -8.53 12.63
N SER A 54 -2.93 -7.62 12.96
CA SER A 54 -3.83 -7.01 11.99
C SER A 54 -3.12 -5.89 11.20
N PRO A 55 -3.37 -5.72 9.90
CA PRO A 55 -2.87 -4.58 9.12
C PRO A 55 -3.58 -3.26 9.46
N HIS A 56 -4.59 -3.28 10.31
CA HIS A 56 -5.47 -2.14 10.60
C HIS A 56 -4.97 -1.24 11.74
N TYR A 57 -3.69 -1.35 12.06
CA TYR A 57 -3.01 -0.46 13.01
C TYR A 57 -1.87 0.30 12.34
N VAL A 58 -1.47 1.40 12.98
CA VAL A 58 -0.25 2.11 12.60
C VAL A 58 0.92 1.39 13.27
N TYR A 59 1.89 0.96 12.46
CA TYR A 59 3.13 0.36 12.96
C TYR A 59 4.31 1.32 12.79
N HIS A 60 5.49 0.91 13.19
CA HIS A 60 6.73 1.61 12.87
C HIS A 60 7.79 0.65 12.35
N CYS A 61 8.76 1.20 11.62
CA CYS A 61 9.90 0.48 11.10
C CYS A 61 10.77 -0.03 12.24
N ASN A 62 11.16 -1.30 12.19
CA ASN A 62 12.01 -1.91 13.20
C ASN A 62 13.35 -1.18 13.36
N MET A 63 14.01 -0.80 12.26
CA MET A 63 15.29 -0.09 12.27
C MET A 63 15.18 1.40 12.60
N ASN A 64 13.98 2.01 12.47
CA ASN A 64 13.78 3.43 12.78
C ASN A 64 12.35 3.71 13.27
N PRO A 65 12.14 3.80 14.58
CA PRO A 65 10.81 3.97 15.17
C PRO A 65 10.13 5.33 14.83
N ASN A 66 10.88 6.29 14.27
CA ASN A 66 10.31 7.56 13.82
C ASN A 66 9.60 7.46 12.45
N LEU A 67 9.75 6.36 11.72
CA LEU A 67 9.04 6.10 10.47
C LEU A 67 7.82 5.24 10.76
N LYS A 68 6.63 5.81 10.62
CA LYS A 68 5.37 5.08 10.73
C LYS A 68 5.07 4.32 9.45
N LEU A 69 4.53 3.11 9.59
CA LEU A 69 4.14 2.24 8.50
C LEU A 69 2.62 2.14 8.44
N LEU A 70 2.06 2.35 7.27
CA LEU A 70 0.66 2.14 6.95
C LEU A 70 0.57 0.92 6.03
N LEU A 71 0.01 -0.15 6.55
CA LEU A 71 -0.01 -1.46 5.90
C LEU A 71 -1.27 -1.62 5.07
N ARG A 72 -1.13 -2.07 3.83
CA ARG A 72 -2.25 -2.36 2.94
C ARG A 72 -3.07 -3.52 3.49
N ASP A 73 -4.37 -3.37 3.59
CA ASP A 73 -5.26 -4.53 3.63
C ASP A 73 -5.34 -5.12 2.22
N PHE A 74 -4.61 -6.23 2.01
CA PHE A 74 -4.56 -6.87 0.70
C PHE A 74 -5.89 -7.51 0.32
N LYS A 75 -6.63 -8.09 1.27
CA LYS A 75 -7.89 -8.74 1.01
C LYS A 75 -8.94 -7.75 0.51
N LEU A 76 -9.22 -6.71 1.27
CA LEU A 76 -10.17 -5.67 0.89
C LEU A 76 -9.73 -4.92 -0.37
N SER A 77 -8.44 -4.67 -0.53
CA SER A 77 -7.92 -4.01 -1.75
C SER A 77 -8.06 -4.88 -2.99
N ASP A 78 -7.77 -6.19 -2.88
CA ASP A 78 -7.85 -7.15 -3.99
C ASP A 78 -9.31 -7.49 -4.34
N ASP A 79 -10.24 -7.38 -3.40
CA ASP A 79 -11.68 -7.50 -3.67
C ASP A 79 -12.16 -6.46 -4.69
N ILE A 80 -11.64 -5.23 -4.61
CA ILE A 80 -11.94 -4.18 -5.59
C ILE A 80 -11.07 -4.34 -6.86
N SER A 81 -9.75 -4.51 -6.69
CA SER A 81 -8.82 -4.42 -7.82
C SER A 81 -8.79 -5.66 -8.71
N LEU A 82 -9.05 -6.85 -8.16
CA LEU A 82 -8.92 -8.13 -8.87
C LEU A 82 -10.24 -8.89 -9.01
N ARG A 83 -11.09 -8.88 -7.97
CA ARG A 83 -12.29 -9.74 -7.90
C ARG A 83 -13.60 -9.07 -8.30
N PHE A 84 -13.63 -7.74 -8.38
CA PHE A 84 -14.86 -6.95 -8.52
C PHE A 84 -15.77 -7.38 -9.67
N SER A 85 -15.21 -7.70 -10.84
CA SER A 85 -15.98 -8.15 -12.02
C SER A 85 -16.04 -9.67 -12.20
N ASN A 86 -15.48 -10.45 -11.27
CA ASN A 86 -15.50 -11.89 -11.35
C ASN A 86 -16.84 -12.46 -10.88
N SER A 87 -17.67 -12.94 -11.82
CA SER A 87 -18.98 -13.52 -11.53
C SER A 87 -18.93 -14.86 -10.78
N GLU A 88 -17.78 -15.53 -10.77
CA GLU A 88 -17.58 -16.78 -10.01
C GLU A 88 -17.17 -16.53 -8.55
N TRP A 89 -16.85 -15.28 -8.20
CA TRP A 89 -16.54 -14.93 -6.84
C TRP A 89 -17.79 -14.97 -5.94
N ASN A 90 -17.71 -15.62 -4.80
CA ASN A 90 -18.85 -15.86 -3.91
C ASN A 90 -19.54 -14.57 -3.40
N GLU A 91 -18.80 -13.45 -3.40
CA GLU A 91 -19.30 -12.15 -2.95
C GLU A 91 -19.80 -11.27 -4.10
N TYR A 92 -19.74 -11.78 -5.34
CA TYR A 92 -20.27 -11.08 -6.52
C TYR A 92 -21.80 -11.03 -6.51
N PRO A 93 -22.43 -9.91 -6.89
CA PRO A 93 -21.82 -8.60 -7.17
C PRO A 93 -21.46 -7.85 -5.89
N LEU A 94 -20.34 -7.12 -5.94
CA LEU A 94 -19.91 -6.28 -4.83
C LEU A 94 -20.53 -4.89 -4.94
N PHE A 95 -21.36 -4.52 -3.96
CA PHE A 95 -21.93 -3.18 -3.82
C PHE A 95 -21.22 -2.38 -2.75
N ALA A 96 -21.28 -1.05 -2.83
CA ALA A 96 -20.57 -0.16 -1.92
C ALA A 96 -21.08 -0.25 -0.47
N ASP A 97 -22.36 -0.45 -0.24
CA ASP A 97 -22.98 -0.67 1.08
C ASP A 97 -22.43 -1.95 1.71
N LYS A 98 -22.47 -3.07 0.98
CA LYS A 98 -21.92 -4.35 1.42
C LYS A 98 -20.43 -4.24 1.78
N TYR A 99 -19.65 -3.57 0.95
CA TYR A 99 -18.21 -3.37 1.21
C TYR A 99 -17.95 -2.53 2.46
N ILE A 100 -18.72 -1.46 2.64
CA ILE A 100 -18.60 -0.61 3.83
C ILE A 100 -19.15 -1.33 5.07
N ASP A 101 -20.17 -2.18 4.95
CA ASP A 101 -20.65 -3.01 6.06
C ASP A 101 -19.56 -3.97 6.55
N TRP A 102 -18.73 -4.54 5.67
CA TRP A 102 -17.57 -5.33 6.08
C TRP A 102 -16.54 -4.51 6.87
N ILE A 103 -16.28 -3.27 6.43
CA ILE A 103 -15.37 -2.36 7.12
C ILE A 103 -15.94 -1.95 8.48
N ALA A 104 -17.23 -1.62 8.54
CA ALA A 104 -17.90 -1.20 9.78
C ALA A 104 -18.06 -2.35 10.80
N ALA A 105 -18.01 -3.60 10.34
CA ALA A 105 -18.07 -4.78 11.21
C ALA A 105 -16.72 -5.17 11.84
N LEU A 106 -15.62 -4.50 11.47
CA LEU A 106 -14.32 -4.72 12.09
C LEU A 106 -14.32 -4.25 13.56
N PRO A 107 -13.46 -4.82 14.41
CA PRO A 107 -13.37 -4.42 15.81
C PRO A 107 -13.11 -2.91 15.97
N GLU A 108 -13.77 -2.28 16.94
CA GLU A 108 -13.64 -0.84 17.21
C GLU A 108 -12.21 -0.42 17.60
N GLU A 109 -11.41 -1.35 18.10
CA GLU A 109 -10.00 -1.12 18.44
C GLU A 109 -9.12 -0.93 17.20
N GLU A 110 -9.55 -1.39 16.05
CA GLU A 110 -8.81 -1.23 14.80
C GLU A 110 -8.87 0.23 14.32
N GLN A 111 -7.68 0.81 14.12
CA GLN A 111 -7.53 2.27 14.02
C GLN A 111 -7.71 2.79 12.60
N VAL A 112 -7.28 2.02 11.59
CA VAL A 112 -7.17 2.48 10.20
C VAL A 112 -7.18 1.31 9.23
N ILE A 113 -7.92 1.45 8.14
CA ILE A 113 -7.93 0.49 7.05
C ILE A 113 -7.32 1.16 5.82
N ASN A 114 -6.27 0.57 5.29
CA ASN A 114 -5.54 1.12 4.15
C ASN A 114 -5.87 0.31 2.88
N ILE A 115 -6.66 0.92 2.00
CA ILE A 115 -7.02 0.36 0.70
C ILE A 115 -6.11 0.96 -0.36
N PHE A 116 -5.19 0.15 -0.90
CA PHE A 116 -4.26 0.57 -1.95
C PHE A 116 -4.50 -0.25 -3.21
N MET A 117 -4.66 0.42 -4.32
CA MET A 117 -4.81 -0.20 -5.64
C MET A 117 -4.14 0.65 -6.71
N GLU A 118 -3.93 0.10 -7.88
CA GLU A 118 -3.53 0.85 -9.05
C GLU A 118 -4.71 1.57 -9.67
N LEU A 119 -4.46 2.73 -10.25
CA LEU A 119 -5.51 3.48 -10.95
C LEU A 119 -6.08 2.69 -12.14
N SER A 120 -5.27 1.82 -12.74
CA SER A 120 -5.68 0.88 -13.79
C SER A 120 -6.81 -0.07 -13.37
N ALA A 121 -7.01 -0.31 -12.08
CA ALA A 121 -8.16 -1.05 -11.57
C ALA A 121 -9.49 -0.39 -11.98
N LEU A 122 -9.50 0.93 -12.20
CA LEU A 122 -10.70 1.70 -12.51
C LEU A 122 -10.86 1.87 -14.03
N GLY A 123 -11.37 0.87 -14.71
CA GLY A 123 -11.71 0.92 -16.13
C GLY A 123 -10.80 0.14 -17.08
N ILE A 124 -9.66 -0.39 -16.59
CA ILE A 124 -8.76 -1.27 -17.37
C ILE A 124 -8.84 -2.70 -16.81
N ALA A 125 -8.36 -2.93 -15.58
CA ALA A 125 -8.44 -4.26 -14.96
C ALA A 125 -9.88 -4.63 -14.62
N GLN A 126 -10.67 -3.68 -14.10
CA GLN A 126 -12.11 -3.83 -13.97
C GLN A 126 -12.77 -3.00 -15.09
N PRO A 127 -13.46 -3.61 -16.06
CA PRO A 127 -14.03 -2.89 -17.19
C PRO A 127 -15.14 -1.93 -16.73
N LEU A 128 -15.36 -0.86 -17.46
CA LEU A 128 -16.40 0.13 -17.13
C LEU A 128 -17.80 -0.49 -17.04
N SER A 129 -18.06 -1.54 -17.84
CA SER A 129 -19.31 -2.32 -17.82
C SER A 129 -19.58 -3.03 -16.49
N SER A 130 -18.55 -3.19 -15.62
CA SER A 130 -18.72 -3.73 -14.28
C SER A 130 -19.35 -2.75 -13.28
N ASN A 131 -19.57 -1.50 -13.68
CA ASN A 131 -20.03 -0.42 -12.81
C ASN A 131 -19.04 -0.04 -11.69
N ILE A 132 -17.75 -0.31 -11.87
CA ILE A 132 -16.71 0.02 -10.88
C ILE A 132 -16.69 1.51 -10.51
N LEU A 133 -16.98 2.42 -11.47
CA LEU A 133 -17.00 3.84 -11.20
C LEU A 133 -18.21 4.25 -10.35
N GLU A 134 -19.36 3.62 -10.54
CA GLU A 134 -20.54 3.88 -9.71
C GLU A 134 -20.34 3.36 -8.29
N PHE A 135 -19.70 2.19 -8.16
CA PHE A 135 -19.25 1.68 -6.86
C PHE A 135 -18.34 2.71 -6.15
N MET A 136 -17.32 3.23 -6.84
CA MET A 136 -16.40 4.23 -6.25
C MET A 136 -17.10 5.55 -5.89
N LYS A 137 -18.11 5.97 -6.62
CA LYS A 137 -18.94 7.16 -6.28
C LYS A 137 -19.82 6.93 -5.07
N ALA A 138 -20.34 5.72 -4.90
CA ALA A 138 -21.21 5.37 -3.78
C ALA A 138 -20.45 5.17 -2.47
N LEU A 139 -19.17 4.73 -2.53
CA LEU A 139 -18.36 4.45 -1.33
C LEU A 139 -18.36 5.57 -0.28
N PRO A 140 -18.10 6.85 -0.63
CA PRO A 140 -18.09 7.92 0.38
C PRO A 140 -19.46 8.17 1.02
N VAL A 141 -20.54 7.93 0.29
CA VAL A 141 -21.91 8.08 0.80
C VAL A 141 -22.20 6.98 1.80
N CYS A 142 -21.99 5.72 1.44
CA CYS A 142 -22.19 4.57 2.31
C CYS A 142 -21.29 4.64 3.56
N ALA A 143 -20.03 5.06 3.39
CA ALA A 143 -19.10 5.23 4.50
C ALA A 143 -19.64 6.23 5.54
N LYS A 144 -20.11 7.39 5.08
CA LYS A 144 -20.68 8.41 5.98
C LYS A 144 -21.87 7.90 6.76
N GLU A 145 -22.76 7.11 6.14
CA GLU A 145 -23.94 6.53 6.78
C GLU A 145 -23.57 5.52 7.87
N ARG A 146 -22.41 4.84 7.76
CA ARG A 146 -21.89 3.85 8.75
C ARG A 146 -20.88 4.44 9.72
N GLY A 147 -20.65 5.76 9.71
CA GLY A 147 -19.68 6.41 10.57
C GLY A 147 -18.21 6.16 10.19
N VAL A 148 -17.96 5.58 9.02
CA VAL A 148 -16.61 5.40 8.47
C VAL A 148 -16.14 6.69 7.81
N THR A 149 -14.93 7.16 8.16
CA THR A 149 -14.39 8.43 7.66
C THR A 149 -13.13 8.20 6.80
N PHE A 150 -13.04 8.92 5.69
CA PHE A 150 -11.81 8.95 4.89
C PHE A 150 -10.80 9.93 5.49
N SER A 151 -9.52 9.54 5.45
CA SER A 151 -8.44 10.37 5.95
C SER A 151 -7.24 10.35 5.02
N THR A 152 -6.35 11.33 5.14
CA THR A 152 -5.08 11.31 4.40
C THR A 152 -4.01 10.53 5.17
N PRO A 153 -3.05 9.89 4.48
CA PRO A 153 -1.92 9.24 5.17
C PRO A 153 -1.17 10.17 6.12
N THR A 154 -1.06 11.46 5.76
CA THR A 154 -0.40 12.48 6.62
C THR A 154 -1.18 12.71 7.91
N ASP A 155 -2.51 12.77 7.85
CA ASP A 155 -3.35 12.94 9.03
C ASP A 155 -3.24 11.72 9.95
N ILE A 156 -3.29 10.52 9.38
CA ILE A 156 -3.17 9.27 10.12
C ILE A 156 -1.85 9.22 10.88
N ILE A 157 -0.71 9.41 10.21
CA ILE A 157 0.60 9.35 10.89
C ILE A 157 0.80 10.49 11.90
N THR A 158 0.04 11.57 11.80
CA THR A 158 0.10 12.69 12.75
C THR A 158 -0.75 12.44 13.98
N LYS A 159 -1.96 11.89 13.80
CA LYS A 159 -2.96 11.72 14.86
C LYS A 159 -2.77 10.42 15.64
N LEU A 160 -2.46 9.31 14.95
CA LEU A 160 -2.35 8.00 15.57
C LEU A 160 -0.92 7.68 15.99
N LYS A 161 -0.77 7.05 17.13
CA LYS A 161 0.52 6.48 17.58
C LYS A 161 0.69 5.09 16.97
N SER A 162 1.95 4.70 16.71
CA SER A 162 2.24 3.32 16.37
C SER A 162 2.01 2.41 17.57
N VAL A 163 1.38 1.26 17.32
CA VAL A 163 1.10 0.27 18.38
C VAL A 163 2.28 -0.65 18.63
N ASP A 164 3.03 -0.97 17.56
CA ASP A 164 4.15 -1.91 17.63
C ASP A 164 5.08 -1.72 16.42
N GLN A 165 6.17 -2.44 16.38
CA GLN A 165 7.05 -2.56 15.21
C GLN A 165 6.64 -3.70 14.29
N VAL A 166 7.02 -3.59 13.03
CA VAL A 166 7.00 -4.70 12.08
C VAL A 166 8.44 -4.98 11.67
N ASP A 167 8.83 -6.25 11.78
CA ASP A 167 10.16 -6.75 11.40
C ASP A 167 10.09 -7.33 9.98
N VAL A 168 10.77 -6.71 9.05
CA VAL A 168 10.76 -7.06 7.62
C VAL A 168 12.20 -7.19 7.12
N PRO A 169 12.88 -8.30 7.42
CA PRO A 169 14.29 -8.49 7.05
C PRO A 169 14.47 -8.71 5.53
N TYR A 170 13.46 -9.24 4.84
CA TYR A 170 13.48 -9.49 3.41
C TYR A 170 12.45 -8.65 2.67
N PRO A 171 12.75 -8.17 1.44
CA PRO A 171 11.83 -7.32 0.70
C PRO A 171 10.48 -7.98 0.44
N MET A 172 9.41 -7.30 0.81
CA MET A 172 8.03 -7.63 0.44
C MET A 172 7.49 -6.66 -0.62
N SER A 173 6.43 -7.06 -1.31
CA SER A 173 5.79 -6.34 -2.40
C SER A 173 4.31 -6.71 -2.48
N TRP A 174 3.52 -6.01 -3.29
CA TRP A 174 2.11 -6.34 -3.53
C TRP A 174 1.85 -7.14 -4.82
N VAL A 175 2.90 -7.47 -5.59
CA VAL A 175 2.79 -7.85 -7.01
C VAL A 175 2.17 -9.23 -7.23
N ASP A 176 2.39 -10.17 -6.35
CA ASP A 176 1.85 -11.53 -6.45
C ASP A 176 1.31 -12.06 -5.13
N GLU A 177 0.90 -13.33 -5.11
CA GLU A 177 0.35 -13.98 -3.92
C GLU A 177 1.40 -14.21 -2.83
N GLU A 178 2.66 -14.40 -3.21
CA GLU A 178 3.78 -14.59 -2.27
C GLU A 178 4.14 -13.31 -1.53
N ARG A 179 3.74 -12.16 -2.07
CA ARG A 179 4.00 -10.84 -1.49
C ARG A 179 5.48 -10.54 -1.27
N ASP A 180 6.33 -11.01 -2.18
CA ASP A 180 7.77 -10.81 -2.18
C ASP A 180 8.29 -10.18 -3.49
N ILE A 181 9.58 -10.30 -3.77
CA ILE A 181 10.21 -9.79 -4.98
C ILE A 181 10.57 -10.89 -6.00
N SER A 182 10.08 -12.11 -5.81
CA SER A 182 10.34 -13.23 -6.70
C SER A 182 9.92 -13.00 -8.15
N PRO A 183 8.87 -12.21 -8.49
CA PRO A 183 8.56 -11.86 -9.87
C PRO A 183 9.73 -11.20 -10.63
N TRP A 184 10.63 -10.51 -9.92
CA TRP A 184 11.79 -9.83 -10.52
C TRP A 184 13.12 -10.51 -10.26
N LEU A 185 13.29 -11.18 -9.09
CA LEU A 185 14.57 -11.72 -8.63
C LEU A 185 14.47 -13.19 -8.17
N GLY A 186 13.41 -13.89 -8.57
CA GLY A 186 13.11 -15.25 -8.11
C GLY A 186 14.03 -16.33 -8.69
N ASN A 187 14.61 -16.12 -9.87
CA ASN A 187 15.48 -17.10 -10.52
C ASN A 187 16.87 -16.56 -10.85
N VAL A 188 17.79 -17.48 -11.23
CA VAL A 188 19.19 -17.13 -11.51
C VAL A 188 19.31 -16.14 -12.68
N MET A 189 18.54 -16.36 -13.76
CA MET A 189 18.61 -15.49 -14.95
C MET A 189 18.17 -14.05 -14.65
N GLN A 190 17.10 -13.89 -13.86
CA GLN A 190 16.65 -12.57 -13.42
C GLN A 190 17.71 -11.87 -12.58
N ARG A 191 18.33 -12.57 -11.64
CA ARG A 191 19.41 -12.02 -10.79
C ARG A 191 20.65 -11.64 -11.59
N GLU A 192 21.07 -12.48 -12.55
CA GLU A 192 22.19 -12.15 -13.43
C GLU A 192 21.90 -10.94 -14.31
N ALA A 193 20.71 -10.85 -14.91
CA ALA A 193 20.29 -9.73 -15.71
C ALA A 193 20.30 -8.42 -14.88
N PHE A 194 19.77 -8.47 -13.67
CA PHE A 194 19.77 -7.35 -12.73
C PHE A 194 21.18 -6.91 -12.38
N ASN A 195 22.05 -7.84 -11.97
CA ASN A 195 23.45 -7.53 -11.63
C ASN A 195 24.22 -6.94 -12.80
N LYS A 196 24.02 -7.49 -14.00
CA LYS A 196 24.65 -6.99 -15.23
C LYS A 196 24.18 -5.57 -15.58
N LEU A 197 22.88 -5.30 -15.45
CA LEU A 197 22.33 -3.96 -15.68
C LEU A 197 22.96 -2.93 -14.73
N TYR A 198 23.02 -3.22 -13.45
CA TYR A 198 23.58 -2.30 -12.47
C TYR A 198 25.09 -2.13 -12.62
N SER A 199 25.82 -3.18 -12.99
CA SER A 199 27.25 -3.07 -13.33
C SER A 199 27.47 -2.10 -14.50
N CYS A 200 26.67 -2.21 -15.57
CA CYS A 200 26.75 -1.30 -16.71
C CYS A 200 26.41 0.15 -16.31
N LEU A 201 25.41 0.37 -15.47
CA LEU A 201 25.04 1.71 -15.00
C LEU A 201 26.17 2.39 -14.20
N LEU A 202 26.92 1.63 -13.40
CA LEU A 202 28.07 2.17 -12.66
C LEU A 202 29.21 2.62 -13.61
N TYR A 203 29.41 1.93 -14.74
CA TYR A 203 30.42 2.32 -15.75
C TYR A 203 30.00 3.48 -16.63
N THR A 204 28.70 3.73 -16.81
CA THR A 204 28.16 4.77 -17.72
C THR A 204 27.67 6.02 -16.98
N SER A 205 27.71 6.02 -15.65
CA SER A 205 27.33 7.21 -14.88
C SER A 205 28.44 8.27 -15.00
N PRO A 206 28.18 9.48 -15.51
CA PRO A 206 29.18 10.54 -15.51
C PRO A 206 29.54 10.89 -14.07
N SER A 207 30.83 10.90 -13.78
CA SER A 207 31.44 11.32 -12.51
C SER A 207 31.11 12.79 -12.17
#